data_ea656503630b7f1be80c18fe751bb1fd
#
_entry.id   ea656503630b7f1be80c18fe751bb1fd
#
_cell.length_a   1.000
_cell.length_b   1.000
_cell.length_c   1.000
_cell.angle_alpha   90.00
_cell.angle_beta   90.00
_cell.angle_gamma   90.00
#
_symmetry.space_group_name_H-M   'P 1'
#
loop_
_entity.id
_entity.type
_entity.pdbx_description
1 polymer ?
#
loop_
_entity_poly.entity_id
_entity_poly.type
_entity_poly.pdbx_seq_one_letter_code
_entity_poly.pdbx_strand_id
1 'polypeptide(L)'
;MDNHLMIFESADFGRVRSVLKDGAPWFVAVDVCKALGLNQVTRAMSRLDSDEGGLLEVPHPQNADKTIEINAVSEAGLYHLILCSKKPEARAFKRWITHEVIPSIRKHGAYMTDALLSRMDEHPELISEYIGKLRAENAKANAAREALKKAEA
;
A
#
# COMPACT_ATOMS: atom_id res chain seq x y z
N MET A 1 13.52 14.79 -6.85
CA MET A 1 12.84 13.51 -6.63
C MET A 1 12.53 12.89 -7.95
N ASP A 2 13.11 11.77 -8.21
CA ASP A 2 12.89 11.08 -9.48
C ASP A 2 11.53 10.38 -9.43
N ASN A 3 10.53 11.00 -10.05
CA ASN A 3 9.23 10.36 -10.27
C ASN A 3 9.34 9.30 -11.37
N HIS A 4 10.12 8.27 -11.10
CA HIS A 4 10.21 7.15 -12.03
C HIS A 4 9.01 6.25 -11.88
N LEU A 5 8.33 6.03 -12.99
CA LEU A 5 7.25 5.06 -13.06
C LEU A 5 7.86 3.66 -12.96
N MET A 6 7.60 2.98 -11.86
CA MET A 6 7.99 1.59 -11.67
C MET A 6 6.83 0.65 -12.02
N ILE A 7 7.18 -0.58 -12.40
CA ILE A 7 6.19 -1.59 -12.77
C ILE A 7 6.29 -2.73 -11.77
N PHE A 8 5.19 -2.97 -11.05
CA PHE A 8 5.04 -4.14 -10.20
C PHE A 8 4.35 -5.26 -10.96
N GLU A 9 4.89 -6.45 -10.85
CA GLU A 9 4.27 -7.65 -11.36
C GLU A 9 3.92 -8.57 -10.19
N SER A 10 2.67 -9.01 -10.17
CA SER A 10 2.19 -9.98 -9.21
C SER A 10 1.56 -11.13 -9.98
N ALA A 11 1.85 -12.36 -9.60
CA ALA A 11 1.22 -13.53 -10.18
C ALA A 11 -0.31 -13.51 -10.01
N ASP A 12 -0.79 -12.88 -8.93
CA ASP A 12 -2.21 -12.85 -8.59
C ASP A 12 -2.96 -11.70 -9.28
N PHE A 13 -2.31 -10.52 -9.43
CA PHE A 13 -2.97 -9.29 -9.88
C PHE A 13 -2.48 -8.77 -11.22
N GLY A 14 -1.46 -9.40 -11.81
CA GLY A 14 -0.88 -8.95 -13.05
C GLY A 14 0.02 -7.72 -12.88
N ARG A 15 0.03 -6.85 -13.87
CA ARG A 15 0.98 -5.76 -13.98
C ARG A 15 0.37 -4.45 -13.50
N VAL A 16 0.95 -3.86 -12.46
CA VAL A 16 0.52 -2.58 -11.89
C VAL A 16 1.71 -1.62 -11.86
N ARG A 17 1.58 -0.51 -12.57
CA ARG A 17 2.61 0.53 -12.59
C ARG A 17 2.57 1.32 -11.28
N SER A 18 3.73 1.73 -10.80
CA SER A 18 3.84 2.56 -9.61
C SER A 18 4.80 3.71 -9.81
N VAL A 19 4.65 4.72 -8.96
CA VAL A 19 5.50 5.91 -8.92
C VAL A 19 5.81 6.24 -7.46
N LEU A 20 7.02 6.73 -7.18
CA LEU A 20 7.37 7.21 -5.85
C LEU A 20 6.88 8.64 -5.65
N LYS A 21 6.18 8.89 -4.56
CA LYS A 21 5.78 10.20 -4.10
C LYS A 21 6.17 10.34 -2.63
N ASP A 22 7.02 11.32 -2.32
CA ASP A 22 7.49 11.56 -0.97
C ASP A 22 8.08 10.31 -0.28
N GLY A 23 8.79 9.49 -1.06
CA GLY A 23 9.42 8.26 -0.59
C GLY A 23 8.48 7.06 -0.44
N ALA A 24 7.20 7.21 -0.76
CA ALA A 24 6.20 6.15 -0.67
C ALA A 24 5.71 5.73 -2.06
N PRO A 25 5.40 4.44 -2.28
CA PRO A 25 4.86 4.00 -3.56
C PRO A 25 3.40 4.45 -3.74
N TRP A 26 3.10 4.97 -4.92
CA TRP A 26 1.75 5.23 -5.39
C TRP A 26 1.50 4.42 -6.64
N PHE A 27 0.31 3.90 -6.80
CA PHE A 27 -0.04 2.96 -7.85
C PHE A 27 -1.00 3.61 -8.84
N VAL A 28 -0.79 3.32 -10.13
CA VAL A 28 -1.65 3.86 -11.20
C VAL A 28 -3.06 3.27 -11.04
N ALA A 29 -4.04 4.12 -10.83
CA ALA A 29 -5.40 3.71 -10.47
C ALA A 29 -6.06 2.83 -11.55
N VAL A 30 -5.84 3.13 -12.82
CA VAL A 30 -6.40 2.34 -13.93
C VAL A 30 -5.87 0.92 -13.93
N ASP A 31 -4.61 0.73 -13.61
CA ASP A 31 -4.00 -0.60 -13.53
C ASP A 31 -4.53 -1.38 -12.33
N VAL A 32 -4.64 -0.72 -11.18
CA VAL A 32 -5.20 -1.31 -9.96
C VAL A 32 -6.64 -1.76 -10.18
N CYS A 33 -7.48 -0.89 -10.75
CA CYS A 33 -8.87 -1.22 -11.01
C CYS A 33 -9.01 -2.38 -12.00
N LYS A 34 -8.19 -2.41 -13.05
CA LYS A 34 -8.15 -3.51 -13.99
C LYS A 34 -7.76 -4.83 -13.32
N ALA A 35 -6.72 -4.79 -12.49
CA ALA A 35 -6.26 -5.96 -11.74
C ALA A 35 -7.32 -6.49 -10.77
N LEU A 36 -8.10 -5.60 -10.16
CA LEU A 36 -9.11 -5.95 -9.15
C LEU A 36 -10.52 -6.14 -9.72
N GLY A 37 -10.68 -6.05 -11.04
CA GLY A 37 -11.99 -6.18 -11.67
C GLY A 37 -12.96 -5.06 -11.34
N LEU A 38 -12.47 -3.87 -11.03
CA LEU A 38 -13.26 -2.68 -10.76
C LEU A 38 -13.40 -1.90 -12.07
N ASN A 39 -14.58 -1.92 -12.67
CA ASN A 39 -14.81 -1.43 -14.02
C ASN A 39 -14.85 0.11 -14.15
N GLN A 40 -15.04 0.81 -13.03
CA GLN A 40 -15.18 2.27 -13.04
C GLN A 40 -14.15 2.91 -12.11
N VAL A 41 -13.09 3.46 -12.69
CA VAL A 41 -11.99 4.09 -11.94
C VAL A 41 -12.50 5.25 -11.09
N THR A 42 -13.32 6.12 -11.64
CA THR A 42 -13.89 7.28 -10.93
C THR A 42 -14.68 6.84 -9.69
N ARG A 43 -15.48 5.79 -9.82
CA ARG A 43 -16.25 5.24 -8.70
C ARG A 43 -15.35 4.62 -7.63
N ALA A 44 -14.31 3.91 -8.05
CA ALA A 44 -13.33 3.35 -7.12
C ALA A 44 -12.61 4.46 -6.35
N MET A 45 -12.15 5.50 -7.05
CA MET A 45 -11.49 6.65 -6.44
C MET A 45 -12.39 7.38 -5.44
N SER A 46 -13.69 7.45 -5.69
CA SER A 46 -14.66 8.12 -4.80
C SER A 46 -14.80 7.44 -3.43
N ARG A 47 -14.38 6.19 -3.31
CA ARG A 47 -14.40 5.44 -2.03
C ARG A 47 -13.19 5.71 -1.15
N LEU A 48 -12.18 6.39 -1.68
CA LEU A 48 -10.91 6.63 -1.00
C LEU A 48 -10.92 7.95 -0.26
N ASP A 49 -10.21 7.99 0.85
CA ASP A 49 -9.94 9.24 1.56
C ASP A 49 -8.97 10.10 0.75
N SER A 50 -8.88 11.38 1.10
CA SER A 50 -8.07 12.36 0.35
C SER A 50 -6.57 12.02 0.31
N ASP A 51 -6.08 11.29 1.29
CA ASP A 51 -4.68 10.83 1.36
C ASP A 51 -4.47 9.45 0.74
N GLU A 52 -5.53 8.79 0.31
CA GLU A 52 -5.50 7.46 -0.29
C GLU A 52 -5.56 7.48 -1.81
N GLY A 53 -6.03 8.55 -2.42
CA GLY A 53 -6.14 8.68 -3.86
C GLY A 53 -6.04 10.12 -4.31
N GLY A 54 -5.57 10.35 -5.53
CA GLY A 54 -5.47 11.67 -6.09
C GLY A 54 -4.77 11.69 -7.45
N LEU A 55 -4.59 12.89 -7.98
CA LEU A 55 -3.86 13.11 -9.22
C LEU A 55 -2.37 13.26 -8.94
N LEU A 56 -1.55 12.56 -9.71
CA LEU A 56 -0.10 12.70 -9.71
C LEU A 56 0.40 13.13 -11.07
N GLU A 57 1.38 14.02 -11.07
CA GLU A 57 2.12 14.39 -12.25
C GLU A 57 3.23 13.38 -12.52
N VAL A 58 3.24 12.81 -13.71
CA VAL A 58 4.25 11.87 -14.15
C VAL A 58 4.79 12.25 -15.53
N PRO A 59 6.01 11.85 -15.90
CA PRO A 59 6.53 12.10 -17.24
C PRO A 59 5.61 11.51 -18.30
N HIS A 60 5.45 12.26 -19.41
CA HIS A 60 4.66 11.79 -20.54
C HIS A 60 5.35 10.56 -21.17
N PRO A 61 4.61 9.48 -21.50
CA PRO A 61 5.23 8.25 -22.02
C PRO A 61 6.04 8.41 -23.29
N GLN A 62 5.66 9.38 -24.13
CA GLN A 62 6.29 9.61 -25.44
C GLN A 62 7.14 10.89 -25.51
N ASN A 63 7.13 11.69 -24.46
CA ASN A 63 7.88 12.95 -24.43
C ASN A 63 8.26 13.31 -23.00
N ALA A 64 9.50 12.94 -22.62
CA ALA A 64 10.02 13.12 -21.27
C ALA A 64 10.07 14.58 -20.78
N ASP A 65 10.03 15.56 -21.70
CA ASP A 65 10.02 16.99 -21.37
C ASP A 65 8.65 17.50 -20.94
N LYS A 66 7.61 16.69 -21.14
CA LYS A 66 6.24 17.00 -20.74
C LYS A 66 5.77 16.08 -19.62
N THR A 67 4.84 16.57 -18.83
CA THR A 67 4.18 15.80 -17.79
C THR A 67 2.70 15.62 -18.10
N ILE A 68 2.13 14.54 -17.57
CA ILE A 68 0.68 14.31 -17.57
C ILE A 68 0.22 14.03 -16.16
N GLU A 69 -1.04 14.33 -15.88
CA GLU A 69 -1.68 13.97 -14.63
C GLU A 69 -2.36 12.60 -14.77
N ILE A 70 -2.16 11.74 -13.80
CA ILE A 70 -2.81 10.43 -13.72
C ILE A 70 -3.48 10.26 -12.36
N ASN A 71 -4.58 9.52 -12.34
CA ASN A 71 -5.15 9.05 -11.08
C ASN A 71 -4.26 7.98 -10.48
N ALA A 72 -3.92 8.14 -9.22
CA ALA A 72 -3.08 7.21 -8.48
C ALA A 72 -3.64 6.96 -7.08
N VAL A 73 -3.29 5.82 -6.50
CA VAL A 73 -3.69 5.44 -5.15
C VAL A 73 -2.45 5.15 -4.31
N SER A 74 -2.50 5.56 -3.05
CA SER A 74 -1.47 5.23 -2.07
C SER A 74 -1.51 3.74 -1.73
N GLU A 75 -0.53 3.27 -0.97
CA GLU A 75 -0.55 1.91 -0.45
C GLU A 75 -1.83 1.62 0.36
N ALA A 76 -2.23 2.53 1.24
CA ALA A 76 -3.49 2.40 1.98
C ALA A 76 -4.71 2.36 1.05
N GLY A 77 -4.73 3.21 0.01
CA GLY A 77 -5.77 3.20 -1.01
C GLY A 77 -5.83 1.89 -1.78
N LEU A 78 -4.68 1.33 -2.12
CA LEU A 78 -4.60 0.01 -2.77
C LEU A 78 -5.26 -1.07 -1.91
N TYR A 79 -4.92 -1.14 -0.62
CA TYR A 79 -5.53 -2.12 0.29
C TYR A 79 -7.03 -1.92 0.42
N HIS A 80 -7.47 -0.67 0.52
CA HIS A 80 -8.89 -0.34 0.56
C HIS A 80 -9.64 -0.87 -0.68
N LEU A 81 -9.07 -0.67 -1.87
CA LEU A 81 -9.65 -1.19 -3.10
C LEU A 81 -9.63 -2.72 -3.18
N ILE A 82 -8.58 -3.37 -2.69
CA ILE A 82 -8.52 -4.82 -2.58
C ILE A 82 -9.69 -5.34 -1.72
N LEU A 83 -9.95 -4.69 -0.60
CA LEU A 83 -11.07 -5.05 0.28
C LEU A 83 -12.44 -4.89 -0.40
N CYS A 84 -12.55 -4.04 -1.40
CA CYS A 84 -13.77 -3.83 -2.19
C CYS A 84 -13.92 -4.81 -3.37
N SER A 85 -12.87 -5.51 -3.75
CA SER A 85 -12.86 -6.39 -4.92
C SER A 85 -13.57 -7.71 -4.65
N LYS A 86 -14.22 -8.24 -5.69
CA LYS A 86 -14.87 -9.55 -5.67
C LYS A 86 -14.03 -10.66 -6.35
N LYS A 87 -12.84 -10.32 -6.85
CA LYS A 87 -11.98 -11.31 -7.48
C LYS A 87 -11.51 -12.38 -6.49
N PRO A 88 -11.30 -13.64 -6.95
CA PRO A 88 -10.80 -14.71 -6.09
C PRO A 88 -9.47 -14.39 -5.42
N GLU A 89 -8.55 -13.73 -6.11
CA GLU A 89 -7.25 -13.33 -5.61
C GLU A 89 -7.39 -12.31 -4.47
N ALA A 90 -8.31 -11.36 -4.62
CA ALA A 90 -8.62 -10.39 -3.57
C ALA A 90 -9.27 -11.06 -2.37
N ARG A 91 -10.10 -12.08 -2.60
CA ARG A 91 -10.70 -12.86 -1.52
C ARG A 91 -9.65 -13.59 -0.69
N ALA A 92 -8.65 -14.18 -1.32
CA ALA A 92 -7.54 -14.84 -0.63
C ALA A 92 -6.78 -13.85 0.26
N PHE A 93 -6.49 -12.67 -0.25
CA PHE A 93 -5.84 -11.59 0.51
C PHE A 93 -6.70 -11.15 1.71
N LYS A 94 -8.00 -10.95 1.51
CA LYS A 94 -8.94 -10.60 2.59
C LYS A 94 -8.96 -11.66 3.69
N ARG A 95 -9.01 -12.94 3.30
CA ARG A 95 -8.98 -14.06 4.25
C ARG A 95 -7.70 -14.10 5.06
N TRP A 96 -6.56 -13.89 4.41
CA TRP A 96 -5.27 -13.84 5.09
C TRP A 96 -5.25 -12.73 6.15
N ILE A 97 -5.69 -11.53 5.79
CA ILE A 97 -5.76 -10.40 6.73
C ILE A 97 -6.71 -10.69 7.88
N THR A 98 -7.92 -11.19 7.60
CA THR A 98 -8.98 -11.36 8.62
C THR A 98 -8.79 -12.60 9.48
N HIS A 99 -8.15 -13.64 8.96
CA HIS A 99 -8.00 -14.91 9.67
C HIS A 99 -6.63 -15.10 10.32
N GLU A 100 -5.61 -14.42 9.82
CA GLU A 100 -4.24 -14.59 10.29
C GLU A 100 -3.63 -13.30 10.84
N VAL A 101 -3.55 -12.25 10.01
CA VAL A 101 -2.82 -11.02 10.37
C VAL A 101 -3.49 -10.28 11.52
N ILE A 102 -4.73 -9.89 11.37
CA ILE A 102 -5.46 -9.14 12.41
C ILE A 102 -5.63 -9.95 13.70
N PRO A 103 -6.04 -11.24 13.64
CA PRO A 103 -6.09 -12.03 14.86
C PRO A 103 -4.76 -12.16 15.59
N SER A 104 -3.65 -12.31 14.87
CA SER A 104 -2.32 -12.36 15.47
C SER A 104 -1.96 -11.04 16.16
N ILE A 105 -2.23 -9.92 15.53
CA ILE A 105 -2.02 -8.60 16.12
C ILE A 105 -2.86 -8.42 17.39
N ARG A 106 -4.12 -8.82 17.35
CA ARG A 106 -5.01 -8.73 18.52
C ARG A 106 -4.53 -9.60 19.69
N LYS A 107 -4.11 -10.84 19.39
CA LYS A 107 -3.70 -11.82 20.42
C LYS A 107 -2.31 -11.55 20.97
N HIS A 108 -1.36 -11.19 20.11
CA HIS A 108 0.07 -11.14 20.43
C HIS A 108 0.70 -9.76 20.25
N GLY A 109 -0.03 -8.78 19.72
CA GLY A 109 0.49 -7.46 19.43
C GLY A 109 1.30 -7.36 18.14
N ALA A 110 1.50 -8.48 17.43
CA ALA A 110 2.30 -8.52 16.21
C ALA A 110 1.88 -9.67 15.29
N TYR A 111 2.23 -9.54 14.03
CA TYR A 111 2.22 -10.63 13.05
C TYR A 111 3.62 -10.74 12.44
N MET A 112 4.12 -11.96 12.34
CA MET A 112 5.39 -12.26 11.67
C MET A 112 5.18 -13.40 10.68
N THR A 113 5.79 -13.29 9.51
CA THR A 113 5.79 -14.40 8.53
C THR A 113 6.68 -15.54 9.03
N ASP A 114 6.40 -16.76 8.57
CA ASP A 114 7.23 -17.92 8.90
C ASP A 114 8.69 -17.71 8.50
N ALA A 115 8.93 -17.06 7.35
CA ALA A 115 10.28 -16.75 6.91
C ALA A 115 11.02 -15.82 7.89
N LEU A 116 10.32 -14.80 8.41
CA LEU A 116 10.90 -13.90 9.40
C LEU A 116 11.17 -14.61 10.73
N LEU A 117 10.22 -15.44 11.19
CA LEU A 117 10.38 -16.22 12.42
C LEU A 117 11.61 -17.15 12.32
N SER A 118 11.77 -17.86 11.19
CA SER A 118 12.93 -18.73 10.97
C SER A 118 14.24 -17.94 10.97
N ARG A 119 14.27 -16.77 10.34
CA ARG A 119 15.46 -15.90 10.36
C ARG A 119 15.81 -15.44 11.77
N MET A 120 14.82 -15.13 12.59
CA MET A 120 15.06 -14.71 13.98
C MET A 120 15.55 -15.84 14.85
N ASP A 121 15.07 -17.08 14.62
CA ASP A 121 15.58 -18.27 15.30
C ASP A 121 17.05 -18.53 14.95
N GLU A 122 17.42 -18.39 13.68
CA GLU A 122 18.79 -18.59 13.20
C GLU A 122 19.71 -17.42 13.61
N HIS A 123 19.17 -16.21 13.69
CA HIS A 123 19.90 -14.97 13.93
C HIS A 123 19.21 -14.12 15.00
N PRO A 124 19.29 -14.50 16.29
CA PRO A 124 18.62 -13.76 17.37
C PRO A 124 19.03 -12.28 17.47
N GLU A 125 20.21 -11.93 16.97
CA GLU A 125 20.72 -10.55 16.93
C GLU A 125 19.84 -9.62 16.07
N LEU A 126 19.05 -10.17 15.12
CA LEU A 126 18.15 -9.40 14.29
C LEU A 126 16.94 -8.86 15.05
N ILE A 127 16.60 -9.45 16.20
CA ILE A 127 15.43 -9.06 16.99
C ILE A 127 15.51 -7.58 17.38
N SER A 128 16.67 -7.14 17.90
CA SER A 128 16.88 -5.73 18.28
C SER A 128 16.75 -4.78 17.12
N GLU A 129 17.24 -5.15 15.95
CA GLU A 129 17.11 -4.35 14.72
C GLU A 129 15.65 -4.18 14.31
N TYR A 130 14.87 -5.26 14.30
CA TYR A 130 13.45 -5.20 13.98
C TYR A 130 12.64 -4.39 14.98
N ILE A 131 12.95 -4.51 16.27
CA ILE A 131 12.32 -3.69 17.31
C ILE A 131 12.57 -2.21 17.02
N GLY A 132 13.81 -1.84 16.65
CA GLY A 132 14.13 -0.46 16.27
C GLY A 132 13.32 0.03 15.08
N LYS A 133 13.18 -0.78 14.04
CA LYS A 133 12.35 -0.46 12.86
C LYS A 133 10.89 -0.27 13.22
N LEU A 134 10.33 -1.17 14.01
CA LEU A 134 8.93 -1.09 14.45
C LEU A 134 8.67 0.14 15.32
N ARG A 135 9.58 0.48 16.22
CA ARG A 135 9.47 1.71 17.02
C ARG A 135 9.48 2.96 16.16
N ALA A 136 10.33 3.01 15.14
CA ALA A 136 10.37 4.13 14.20
C ALA A 136 9.07 4.25 13.40
N GLU A 137 8.51 3.15 12.93
CA GLU A 137 7.22 3.14 12.23
C GLU A 137 6.07 3.56 13.15
N ASN A 138 6.02 3.05 14.37
CA ASN A 138 5.01 3.45 15.35
C ASN A 138 5.09 4.93 15.71
N ALA A 139 6.29 5.48 15.81
CA ALA A 139 6.48 6.92 16.04
C ALA A 139 5.92 7.76 14.89
N LYS A 140 6.15 7.34 13.65
CA LYS A 140 5.56 8.00 12.46
C LYS A 140 4.04 7.91 12.47
N ALA A 141 3.49 6.73 12.75
CA ALA A 141 2.05 6.51 12.80
C ALA A 141 1.40 7.37 13.90
N ASN A 142 2.01 7.47 15.07
CA ASN A 142 1.52 8.30 16.17
C ASN A 142 1.56 9.78 15.80
N ALA A 143 2.62 10.25 15.17
CA ALA A 143 2.73 11.64 14.70
C ALA A 143 1.65 11.97 13.66
N ALA A 144 1.39 11.05 12.74
CA ALA A 144 0.34 11.21 11.73
C ALA A 144 -1.06 11.27 12.37
N ARG A 145 -1.34 10.43 13.36
CA ARG A 145 -2.60 10.45 14.10
C ARG A 145 -2.81 11.75 14.86
N GLU A 146 -1.77 12.28 15.50
CA GLU A 146 -1.85 13.56 16.21
C GLU A 146 -2.09 14.73 15.24
N ALA A 147 -1.41 14.72 14.09
CA ALA A 147 -1.63 15.73 13.05
C ALA A 147 -3.06 15.70 12.52
N LEU A 148 -3.63 14.50 12.30
CA LEU A 148 -4.99 14.32 11.84
C LEU A 148 -6.00 14.85 12.85
N LYS A 149 -5.84 14.51 14.14
CA LYS A 149 -6.70 15.05 15.23
C LYS A 149 -6.68 16.58 15.29
N LYS A 150 -5.52 17.19 15.12
CA LYS A 150 -5.40 18.66 15.09
C LYS A 150 -6.10 19.27 13.89
N ALA A 151 -6.07 18.59 12.73
CA ALA A 151 -6.75 19.07 11.53
C ALA A 151 -8.27 18.97 11.62
N GLU A 152 -8.79 18.00 12.38
CA GLU A 152 -10.23 17.78 12.59
C GLU A 152 -10.81 18.60 13.73
N ALA A 153 -9.98 19.23 14.54
CA ALA A 153 -10.39 20.05 15.67
C ALA A 153 -10.87 21.45 15.26
#